data_2d0a761945bc775ad4222d386848c338
#
_entry.id   2d0a761945bc775ad4222d386848c338
#
_cell.length_a   1.000
_cell.length_b   1.000
_cell.length_c   1.000
_cell.angle_alpha   90.00
_cell.angle_beta   90.00
_cell.angle_gamma   90.00
#
_symmetry.space_group_name_H-M   'P 1'
#
loop_
_entity.id
_entity.type
_entity.pdbx_description
1 polymer ?
#
loop_
_entity_poly.entity_id
_entity_poly.type
_entity_poly.pdbx_seq_one_letter_code
_entity_poly.pdbx_strand_id
1 'polypeptide(L)'
;MRMSKPAKSAFWFVLCTLIQKALAFITVPIFTRIMPAEQYGIYNLYQTWSGILAVICTMNMETGAFVNGFVKSSDETVKDKLPIRLFSMTCLITLVVFGVLFLIYPCLKTFIALPVLIIILMFADIVSSPILRLWTMKQRFLYHFKSLVFVTLLLVFTQVFLGLYFVYVADMDNKALVRIVWLVIPSVLLCLVLYIRFASKAGMLFSLVGFKQVMKLQLPLVPYNLSMVLLFSSCRIFINMYDGAKAVAVYSVAYSIGQIISIVKQSIIDAFHPWIYEKLKTHKFEPIQNFMFILLWLFAAIAVGLSCLAPDVVRLFAPQEYYDAVYIVPFVSSIVLFALFNQVFAIIETYYEHTKSIMYSSFIACAVNMFLNVVFIPICGYLVSGVISLLSYIILCYVNYYYICKIDEFKNPFNKITIFVVPLILSVSVSSVTLLYQWPNILRAIAIILVLVIFINYNKIKSLWTLKKNH
;
A
#
# COMPACT_ATOMS: atom_id res chain seq x y z
N MET A 1 2.87 24.63 25.34
CA MET A 1 1.71 23.72 25.52
C MET A 1 2.20 22.29 25.73
N ARG A 2 1.92 21.64 26.85
CA ARG A 2 2.23 20.21 27.04
C ARG A 2 1.19 19.40 26.28
N MET A 3 1.62 18.69 25.23
CA MET A 3 0.75 17.77 24.47
C MET A 3 0.13 16.73 25.42
N SER A 4 -1.16 16.42 25.24
CA SER A 4 -1.83 15.31 25.95
C SER A 4 -1.18 13.96 25.64
N LYS A 5 -1.32 12.97 26.54
CA LYS A 5 -0.76 11.61 26.30
C LYS A 5 -1.21 11.01 24.95
N PRO A 6 -2.52 11.07 24.56
CA PRO A 6 -2.96 10.59 23.25
C PRO A 6 -2.32 11.31 22.07
N ALA A 7 -2.23 12.65 22.12
CA ALA A 7 -1.63 13.45 21.05
C ALA A 7 -0.12 13.16 20.89
N LYS A 8 0.60 13.02 22.02
CA LYS A 8 2.03 12.63 22.01
C LYS A 8 2.22 11.25 21.43
N SER A 9 1.37 10.30 21.80
CA SER A 9 1.43 8.92 21.26
C SER A 9 1.15 8.89 19.78
N ALA A 10 0.11 9.60 19.31
CA ALA A 10 -0.22 9.70 17.89
C ALA A 10 0.94 10.28 17.07
N PHE A 11 1.57 11.37 17.54
CA PHE A 11 2.74 11.96 16.90
C PHE A 11 3.89 10.96 16.74
N TRP A 12 4.26 10.25 17.80
CA TRP A 12 5.34 9.28 17.76
C TRP A 12 5.03 8.07 16.88
N PHE A 13 3.75 7.64 16.80
CA PHE A 13 3.34 6.55 15.91
C PHE A 13 3.44 6.95 14.45
N VAL A 14 2.99 8.16 14.10
CA VAL A 14 3.12 8.69 12.74
C VAL A 14 4.59 8.83 12.37
N LEU A 15 5.41 9.42 13.23
CA LEU A 15 6.84 9.58 13.00
C LEU A 15 7.55 8.23 12.81
N CYS A 16 7.23 7.23 13.64
CA CYS A 16 7.78 5.87 13.49
C CYS A 16 7.41 5.25 12.15
N THR A 17 6.17 5.38 11.73
CA THR A 17 5.70 4.88 10.43
C THR A 17 6.39 5.59 9.25
N LEU A 18 6.58 6.91 9.35
CA LEU A 18 7.32 7.68 8.34
C LEU A 18 8.79 7.24 8.26
N ILE A 19 9.46 7.04 9.39
CA ILE A 19 10.85 6.54 9.42
C ILE A 19 10.94 5.16 8.76
N GLN A 20 10.02 4.23 9.07
CA GLN A 20 9.99 2.90 8.46
C GLN A 20 9.84 2.98 6.93
N LYS A 21 8.90 3.81 6.44
CA LYS A 21 8.68 4.01 5.00
C LYS A 21 9.86 4.69 4.32
N ALA A 22 10.47 5.68 4.98
CA ALA A 22 11.66 6.35 4.49
C ALA A 22 12.86 5.40 4.38
N LEU A 23 13.08 4.56 5.40
CA LEU A 23 14.13 3.53 5.36
C LEU A 23 13.90 2.53 4.24
N ALA A 24 12.67 2.02 4.09
CA ALA A 24 12.33 1.12 3.00
C ALA A 24 12.62 1.75 1.62
N PHE A 25 12.33 3.04 1.46
CA PHE A 25 12.57 3.78 0.25
C PHE A 25 14.07 4.03 -0.01
N ILE A 26 14.83 4.49 1.00
CA ILE A 26 16.27 4.74 0.90
C ILE A 26 17.06 3.46 0.61
N THR A 27 16.56 2.30 1.02
CA THR A 27 17.22 1.02 0.75
C THR A 27 17.08 0.54 -0.70
N VAL A 28 16.08 1.02 -1.46
CA VAL A 28 15.90 0.65 -2.87
C VAL A 28 17.15 0.93 -3.70
N PRO A 29 17.71 2.18 -3.74
CA PRO A 29 18.90 2.49 -4.52
C PRO A 29 20.14 1.71 -4.08
N ILE A 30 20.20 1.25 -2.84
CA ILE A 30 21.32 0.46 -2.36
C ILE A 30 21.18 -0.99 -2.86
N PHE A 31 20.01 -1.60 -2.67
CA PHE A 31 19.79 -2.99 -3.11
C PHE A 31 19.86 -3.15 -4.63
N THR A 32 19.37 -2.20 -5.41
CA THR A 32 19.47 -2.24 -6.88
C THR A 32 20.90 -2.20 -7.40
N ARG A 33 21.86 -1.68 -6.61
CA ARG A 33 23.29 -1.64 -6.97
C ARG A 33 24.06 -2.86 -6.50
N ILE A 34 23.68 -3.46 -5.38
CA ILE A 34 24.39 -4.62 -4.81
C ILE A 34 23.82 -5.96 -5.26
N MET A 35 22.58 -5.98 -5.79
CA MET A 35 21.90 -7.20 -6.28
C MET A 35 21.78 -7.15 -7.80
N PRO A 36 22.00 -8.27 -8.51
CA PRO A 36 21.59 -8.41 -9.92
C PRO A 36 20.09 -8.14 -10.07
N ALA A 37 19.65 -7.57 -11.20
CA ALA A 37 18.24 -7.24 -11.43
C ALA A 37 17.33 -8.46 -11.30
N GLU A 38 17.75 -9.63 -11.75
CA GLU A 38 16.99 -10.87 -11.58
C GLU A 38 16.77 -11.22 -10.12
N GLN A 39 17.81 -11.15 -9.28
CA GLN A 39 17.72 -11.42 -7.86
C GLN A 39 16.83 -10.39 -7.13
N TYR A 40 16.92 -9.12 -7.51
CA TYR A 40 16.02 -8.09 -6.98
C TYR A 40 14.56 -8.32 -7.42
N GLY A 41 14.34 -8.84 -8.64
CA GLY A 41 13.02 -9.27 -9.12
C GLY A 41 12.43 -10.43 -8.31
N ILE A 42 13.23 -11.46 -8.02
CA ILE A 42 12.83 -12.62 -7.16
C ILE A 42 12.43 -12.11 -5.75
N TYR A 43 13.21 -11.19 -5.18
CA TYR A 43 12.86 -10.57 -3.90
C TYR A 43 11.50 -9.83 -3.96
N ASN A 44 11.22 -9.09 -5.02
CA ASN A 44 9.94 -8.40 -5.19
C ASN A 44 8.77 -9.37 -5.45
N LEU A 45 9.00 -10.50 -6.11
CA LEU A 45 8.01 -11.59 -6.22
C LEU A 45 7.70 -12.21 -4.86
N TYR A 46 8.74 -12.47 -4.05
CA TYR A 46 8.53 -12.90 -2.66
C TYR A 46 7.64 -11.93 -1.89
N GLN A 47 7.91 -10.61 -1.97
CA GLN A 47 7.09 -9.58 -1.33
C GLN A 47 5.63 -9.61 -1.81
N THR A 48 5.44 -9.83 -3.11
CA THR A 48 4.12 -9.92 -3.75
C THR A 48 3.32 -11.11 -3.22
N TRP A 49 3.91 -12.31 -3.27
CA TRP A 49 3.26 -13.52 -2.77
C TRP A 49 3.06 -13.50 -1.26
N SER A 50 4.05 -13.01 -0.51
CA SER A 50 3.93 -12.83 0.93
C SER A 50 2.77 -11.89 1.30
N GLY A 51 2.59 -10.79 0.55
CA GLY A 51 1.45 -9.87 0.75
C GLY A 51 0.09 -10.52 0.49
N ILE A 52 -0.04 -11.31 -0.57
CA ILE A 52 -1.28 -12.01 -0.93
C ILE A 52 -1.61 -13.08 0.12
N LEU A 53 -0.64 -13.95 0.42
CA LEU A 53 -0.83 -15.04 1.38
C LEU A 53 -1.03 -14.51 2.81
N ALA A 54 -0.37 -13.40 3.18
CA ALA A 54 -0.58 -12.78 4.47
C ALA A 54 -2.05 -12.37 4.70
N VAL A 55 -2.74 -11.82 3.69
CA VAL A 55 -4.16 -11.47 3.82
C VAL A 55 -5.02 -12.72 4.04
N ILE A 56 -4.73 -13.82 3.33
CA ILE A 56 -5.48 -15.08 3.46
C ILE A 56 -5.23 -15.70 4.84
N CYS A 57 -3.97 -15.77 5.26
CA CYS A 57 -3.55 -16.43 6.50
C CYS A 57 -3.92 -15.66 7.76
N THR A 58 -3.73 -14.32 7.74
CA THR A 58 -3.95 -13.49 8.93
C THR A 58 -5.34 -12.86 8.98
N MET A 59 -6.02 -12.79 7.81
CA MET A 59 -7.32 -12.11 7.62
C MET A 59 -7.32 -10.68 8.20
N ASN A 60 -6.14 -10.06 8.38
CA ASN A 60 -5.95 -8.76 9.04
C ASN A 60 -6.65 -8.69 10.41
N MET A 61 -6.56 -9.77 11.23
CA MET A 61 -7.25 -9.87 12.52
C MET A 61 -6.91 -8.73 13.48
N GLU A 62 -5.76 -8.08 13.29
CA GLU A 62 -5.33 -6.93 14.07
C GLU A 62 -6.22 -5.70 13.92
N THR A 63 -6.86 -5.51 12.75
CA THR A 63 -7.71 -4.35 12.48
C THR A 63 -9.18 -4.59 12.79
N GLY A 64 -9.67 -5.81 12.64
CA GLY A 64 -11.07 -6.18 12.87
C GLY A 64 -11.31 -6.81 14.23
N ALA A 65 -10.96 -8.09 14.37
CA ALA A 65 -11.26 -8.88 15.56
C ALA A 65 -10.56 -8.35 16.82
N PHE A 66 -9.30 -7.89 16.70
CA PHE A 66 -8.58 -7.32 17.84
C PHE A 66 -9.23 -6.04 18.34
N VAL A 67 -9.51 -5.08 17.44
CA VAL A 67 -10.11 -3.79 17.81
C VAL A 67 -11.48 -4.00 18.47
N ASN A 68 -12.35 -4.81 17.85
CA ASN A 68 -13.67 -5.11 18.41
C ASN A 68 -13.58 -5.81 19.76
N GLY A 69 -12.71 -6.80 19.90
CA GLY A 69 -12.53 -7.55 21.14
C GLY A 69 -11.95 -6.67 22.25
N PHE A 70 -11.00 -5.81 21.93
CA PHE A 70 -10.36 -4.93 22.91
C PHE A 70 -11.27 -3.81 23.40
N VAL A 71 -12.07 -3.21 22.50
CA VAL A 71 -12.97 -2.10 22.84
C VAL A 71 -14.21 -2.61 23.59
N LYS A 72 -14.79 -3.74 23.16
CA LYS A 72 -16.01 -4.28 23.78
C LYS A 72 -15.78 -5.00 25.11
N SER A 73 -14.58 -5.46 25.39
CA SER A 73 -14.28 -6.12 26.66
C SER A 73 -14.05 -5.09 27.76
N SER A 74 -14.75 -5.26 28.89
CA SER A 74 -14.50 -4.51 30.12
C SER A 74 -13.43 -5.18 31.00
N ASP A 75 -13.18 -6.49 30.79
CA ASP A 75 -12.27 -7.28 31.60
C ASP A 75 -10.81 -7.15 31.10
N GLU A 76 -9.94 -6.64 31.94
CA GLU A 76 -8.49 -6.48 31.68
C GLU A 76 -7.81 -7.83 31.38
N THR A 77 -8.27 -8.92 32.02
CA THR A 77 -7.69 -10.25 31.80
C THR A 77 -7.98 -10.76 30.39
N VAL A 78 -9.15 -10.44 29.83
CA VAL A 78 -9.53 -10.76 28.47
C VAL A 78 -8.70 -9.93 27.48
N LYS A 79 -8.52 -8.62 27.73
CA LYS A 79 -7.69 -7.74 26.90
C LYS A 79 -6.24 -8.21 26.85
N ASP A 80 -5.72 -8.70 27.97
CA ASP A 80 -4.34 -9.21 28.05
C ASP A 80 -4.13 -10.50 27.24
N LYS A 81 -5.14 -11.39 27.24
CA LYS A 81 -5.09 -12.68 26.54
C LYS A 81 -5.47 -12.59 25.06
N LEU A 82 -6.11 -11.50 24.62
CA LEU A 82 -6.62 -11.36 23.26
C LEU A 82 -5.54 -11.49 22.17
N PRO A 83 -4.33 -10.85 22.29
CA PRO A 83 -3.28 -10.99 21.27
C PRO A 83 -2.86 -12.44 21.04
N ILE A 84 -2.62 -13.20 22.11
CA ILE A 84 -2.13 -14.58 21.98
C ILE A 84 -3.23 -15.52 21.43
N ARG A 85 -4.49 -15.31 21.79
CA ARG A 85 -5.62 -16.09 21.23
C ARG A 85 -5.77 -15.87 19.74
N LEU A 86 -5.73 -14.61 19.28
CA LEU A 86 -5.80 -14.29 17.85
C LEU A 86 -4.56 -14.80 17.11
N PHE A 87 -3.38 -14.70 17.72
CA PHE A 87 -2.15 -15.26 17.16
C PHE A 87 -2.25 -16.77 16.96
N SER A 88 -2.76 -17.51 17.94
CA SER A 88 -2.96 -18.97 17.81
C SER A 88 -3.93 -19.33 16.67
N MET A 89 -4.96 -18.51 16.47
CA MET A 89 -5.91 -18.67 15.35
C MET A 89 -5.22 -18.41 14.00
N THR A 90 -4.42 -17.34 13.89
CA THR A 90 -3.66 -17.07 12.66
C THR A 90 -2.65 -18.17 12.36
N CYS A 91 -1.95 -18.71 13.36
CA CYS A 91 -1.04 -19.83 13.18
C CYS A 91 -1.74 -21.06 12.61
N LEU A 92 -2.93 -21.41 13.15
CA LEU A 92 -3.71 -22.56 12.68
C LEU A 92 -4.15 -22.38 11.21
N ILE A 93 -4.67 -21.20 10.87
CA ILE A 93 -5.06 -20.89 9.49
C ILE A 93 -3.83 -20.95 8.55
N THR A 94 -2.70 -20.37 8.98
CA THR A 94 -1.47 -20.38 8.19
C THR A 94 -0.96 -21.81 7.96
N LEU A 95 -1.00 -22.67 8.98
CA LEU A 95 -0.65 -24.09 8.83
C LEU A 95 -1.52 -24.79 7.80
N VAL A 96 -2.83 -24.59 7.83
CA VAL A 96 -3.76 -25.18 6.85
C VAL A 96 -3.49 -24.65 5.45
N VAL A 97 -3.37 -23.32 5.27
CA VAL A 97 -3.14 -22.69 3.96
C VAL A 97 -1.83 -23.16 3.35
N PHE A 98 -0.74 -23.16 4.12
CA PHE A 98 0.56 -23.64 3.61
C PHE A 98 0.61 -25.15 3.44
N GLY A 99 -0.10 -25.94 4.26
CA GLY A 99 -0.27 -27.37 4.05
C GLY A 99 -0.90 -27.66 2.69
N VAL A 100 -2.00 -26.96 2.35
CA VAL A 100 -2.62 -27.05 1.03
C VAL A 100 -1.67 -26.53 -0.06
N LEU A 101 -0.99 -25.40 0.16
CA LEU A 101 -0.06 -24.84 -0.80
C LEU A 101 1.08 -25.83 -1.13
N PHE A 102 1.67 -26.49 -0.14
CA PHE A 102 2.72 -27.49 -0.35
C PHE A 102 2.23 -28.71 -1.11
N LEU A 103 0.99 -29.15 -0.88
CA LEU A 103 0.38 -30.26 -1.62
C LEU A 103 0.19 -29.94 -3.11
N ILE A 104 -0.24 -28.71 -3.43
CA ILE A 104 -0.51 -28.30 -4.81
C ILE A 104 0.70 -27.58 -5.47
N TYR A 105 1.79 -27.36 -4.73
CA TYR A 105 2.98 -26.68 -5.23
C TYR A 105 3.57 -27.29 -6.51
N PRO A 106 3.65 -28.63 -6.67
CA PRO A 106 4.15 -29.22 -7.92
C PRO A 106 3.39 -28.73 -9.16
N CYS A 107 2.08 -28.52 -9.05
CA CYS A 107 1.23 -28.01 -10.13
C CYS A 107 1.38 -26.50 -10.34
N LEU A 108 1.69 -25.74 -9.26
CA LEU A 108 1.79 -24.29 -9.27
C LEU A 108 3.22 -23.76 -9.40
N LYS A 109 4.23 -24.62 -9.48
CA LYS A 109 5.64 -24.23 -9.48
C LYS A 109 5.97 -23.19 -10.55
N THR A 110 5.47 -23.37 -11.76
CA THR A 110 5.68 -22.42 -12.89
C THR A 110 4.98 -21.08 -12.67
N PHE A 111 3.81 -21.10 -12.03
CA PHE A 111 3.04 -19.89 -11.76
C PHE A 111 3.60 -19.09 -10.59
N ILE A 112 3.97 -19.76 -9.49
CA ILE A 112 4.56 -19.10 -8.31
C ILE A 112 5.97 -18.62 -8.64
N ALA A 113 6.74 -19.40 -9.42
CA ALA A 113 8.09 -19.11 -9.89
C ALA A 113 9.09 -18.76 -8.76
N LEU A 114 8.92 -19.34 -7.57
CA LEU A 114 9.81 -19.22 -6.43
C LEU A 114 10.32 -20.59 -5.98
N PRO A 115 11.60 -20.73 -5.60
CA PRO A 115 12.14 -21.95 -5.00
C PRO A 115 11.42 -22.35 -3.71
N VAL A 116 11.32 -23.64 -3.42
CA VAL A 116 10.68 -24.18 -2.20
C VAL A 116 11.25 -23.55 -0.93
N LEU A 117 12.56 -23.33 -0.88
CA LEU A 117 13.22 -22.70 0.27
C LEU A 117 12.68 -21.30 0.57
N ILE A 118 12.41 -20.50 -0.47
CA ILE A 118 11.80 -19.17 -0.33
C ILE A 118 10.36 -19.29 0.19
N ILE A 119 9.61 -20.33 -0.22
CA ILE A 119 8.25 -20.58 0.28
C ILE A 119 8.27 -20.97 1.77
N ILE A 120 9.26 -21.76 2.19
CA ILE A 120 9.44 -22.09 3.63
C ILE A 120 9.75 -20.84 4.44
N LEU A 121 10.63 -19.96 3.94
CA LEU A 121 10.89 -18.67 4.59
C LEU A 121 9.66 -17.77 4.62
N MET A 122 8.86 -17.78 3.57
CA MET A 122 7.58 -17.06 3.51
C MET A 122 6.59 -17.57 4.56
N PHE A 123 6.51 -18.89 4.76
CA PHE A 123 5.74 -19.49 5.84
C PHE A 123 6.19 -18.96 7.21
N ALA A 124 7.50 -18.99 7.48
CA ALA A 124 8.08 -18.50 8.74
C ALA A 124 7.79 -17.01 8.97
N ASP A 125 7.84 -16.17 7.92
CA ASP A 125 7.51 -14.74 7.98
C ASP A 125 6.02 -14.53 8.30
N ILE A 126 5.13 -15.22 7.59
CA ILE A 126 3.68 -15.08 7.76
C ILE A 126 3.21 -15.62 9.11
N VAL A 127 3.84 -16.66 9.64
CA VAL A 127 3.56 -17.16 11.00
C VAL A 127 4.04 -16.16 12.06
N SER A 128 5.20 -15.55 11.87
CA SER A 128 5.83 -14.68 12.90
C SER A 128 5.26 -13.27 12.94
N SER A 129 4.88 -12.70 11.79
CA SER A 129 4.48 -11.29 11.70
C SER A 129 3.20 -10.90 12.48
N PRO A 130 2.15 -11.74 12.61
CA PRO A 130 0.91 -11.35 13.28
C PRO A 130 1.06 -11.00 14.75
N ILE A 131 1.95 -11.68 15.49
CA ILE A 131 2.13 -11.39 16.91
C ILE A 131 2.67 -9.98 17.14
N LEU A 132 3.58 -9.52 16.28
CA LEU A 132 4.10 -8.15 16.33
C LEU A 132 2.99 -7.14 16.01
N ARG A 133 2.16 -7.39 14.98
CA ARG A 133 1.04 -6.51 14.61
C ARG A 133 0.02 -6.41 15.74
N LEU A 134 -0.37 -7.53 16.35
CA LEU A 134 -1.27 -7.58 17.50
C LEU A 134 -0.68 -6.88 18.73
N TRP A 135 0.62 -7.08 18.98
CA TRP A 135 1.32 -6.38 20.05
C TRP A 135 1.38 -4.86 19.82
N THR A 136 1.71 -4.43 18.61
CA THR A 136 1.74 -2.99 18.26
C THR A 136 0.36 -2.35 18.40
N MET A 137 -0.71 -3.03 17.98
CA MET A 137 -2.08 -2.55 18.19
C MET A 137 -2.41 -2.42 19.68
N LYS A 138 -2.04 -3.41 20.50
CA LYS A 138 -2.20 -3.31 21.98
C LYS A 138 -1.46 -2.11 22.54
N GLN A 139 -0.19 -1.87 22.14
CA GLN A 139 0.59 -0.72 22.61
C GLN A 139 -0.06 0.63 22.20
N ARG A 140 -0.69 0.70 21.02
CA ARG A 140 -1.44 1.88 20.56
C ARG A 140 -2.62 2.20 21.48
N PHE A 141 -3.43 1.20 21.80
CA PHE A 141 -4.58 1.37 22.72
C PHE A 141 -4.16 1.75 24.14
N LEU A 142 -3.00 1.27 24.60
CA LEU A 142 -2.44 1.60 25.91
C LEU A 142 -1.60 2.90 25.92
N TYR A 143 -1.47 3.58 24.79
CA TYR A 143 -0.61 4.77 24.63
C TYR A 143 0.87 4.56 25.02
N HIS A 144 1.37 3.34 24.90
CA HIS A 144 2.76 2.97 25.23
C HIS A 144 3.69 3.19 24.04
N PHE A 145 3.83 4.45 23.60
CA PHE A 145 4.56 4.79 22.38
C PHE A 145 6.05 4.48 22.45
N LYS A 146 6.71 4.62 23.64
CA LYS A 146 8.17 4.40 23.78
C LYS A 146 8.56 2.97 23.41
N SER A 147 7.89 1.96 23.99
CA SER A 147 8.17 0.55 23.71
C SER A 147 7.84 0.18 22.27
N LEU A 148 6.74 0.72 21.73
CA LEU A 148 6.36 0.48 20.33
C LEU A 148 7.42 1.03 19.36
N VAL A 149 7.81 2.30 19.52
CA VAL A 149 8.82 2.95 18.66
C VAL A 149 10.16 2.22 18.75
N PHE A 150 10.62 1.89 19.97
CA PHE A 150 11.88 1.19 20.16
C PHE A 150 11.89 -0.18 19.47
N VAL A 151 10.89 -1.02 19.73
CA VAL A 151 10.84 -2.39 19.16
C VAL A 151 10.69 -2.37 17.66
N THR A 152 9.79 -1.52 17.12
CA THR A 152 9.57 -1.46 15.69
C THR A 152 10.75 -0.87 14.92
N LEU A 153 11.40 0.16 15.44
CA LEU A 153 12.61 0.71 14.81
C LEU A 153 13.78 -0.26 14.94
N LEU A 154 13.99 -0.90 16.11
CA LEU A 154 15.02 -1.90 16.28
C LEU A 154 14.88 -3.02 15.26
N LEU A 155 13.65 -3.56 15.05
CA LEU A 155 13.40 -4.59 14.06
C LEU A 155 13.77 -4.13 12.65
N VAL A 156 13.27 -2.95 12.22
CA VAL A 156 13.52 -2.45 10.87
C VAL A 156 15.00 -2.15 10.65
N PHE A 157 15.68 -1.52 11.62
CA PHE A 157 17.13 -1.28 11.53
C PHE A 157 17.91 -2.58 11.43
N THR A 158 17.58 -3.59 12.26
CA THR A 158 18.24 -4.91 12.21
C THR A 158 18.04 -5.56 10.85
N GLN A 159 16.81 -5.58 10.30
CA GLN A 159 16.50 -6.13 8.97
C GLN A 159 17.23 -5.41 7.84
N VAL A 160 17.34 -4.08 7.93
CA VAL A 160 18.02 -3.29 6.92
C VAL A 160 19.55 -3.47 6.99
N PHE A 161 20.16 -3.26 8.15
CA PHE A 161 21.61 -3.29 8.28
C PHE A 161 22.18 -4.70 8.09
N LEU A 162 21.59 -5.72 8.72
CA LEU A 162 22.03 -7.10 8.50
C LEU A 162 21.75 -7.54 7.06
N GLY A 163 20.57 -7.18 6.52
CA GLY A 163 20.25 -7.45 5.13
C GLY A 163 21.26 -6.83 4.16
N LEU A 164 21.67 -5.59 4.35
CA LEU A 164 22.68 -4.92 3.52
C LEU A 164 24.03 -5.59 3.64
N TYR A 165 24.51 -5.83 4.87
CA TYR A 165 25.81 -6.43 5.12
C TYR A 165 25.93 -7.83 4.49
N PHE A 166 24.98 -8.72 4.77
CA PHE A 166 25.03 -10.09 4.27
C PHE A 166 24.76 -10.21 2.77
N VAL A 167 23.91 -9.36 2.20
CA VAL A 167 23.71 -9.31 0.74
C VAL A 167 24.96 -8.77 0.02
N TYR A 168 25.70 -7.85 0.65
CA TYR A 168 26.96 -7.37 0.09
C TYR A 168 28.01 -8.49 0.00
N VAL A 169 28.11 -9.32 1.03
CA VAL A 169 29.10 -10.42 1.11
C VAL A 169 28.66 -11.67 0.35
N ALA A 170 27.36 -11.84 0.10
CA ALA A 170 26.81 -13.04 -0.52
C ALA A 170 27.19 -13.19 -2.02
N ASP A 171 27.23 -14.44 -2.48
CA ASP A 171 27.37 -14.78 -3.91
C ASP A 171 26.23 -14.20 -4.74
N MET A 172 26.51 -13.85 -5.99
CA MET A 172 25.57 -13.16 -6.89
C MET A 172 24.24 -13.91 -7.05
N ASP A 173 24.28 -15.24 -7.17
CA ASP A 173 23.10 -16.07 -7.40
C ASP A 173 22.20 -16.26 -6.18
N ASN A 174 22.70 -15.97 -4.97
CA ASN A 174 21.99 -16.20 -3.72
C ASN A 174 21.52 -14.93 -3.00
N LYS A 175 21.72 -13.75 -3.60
CA LYS A 175 21.44 -12.47 -2.94
C LYS A 175 19.96 -12.29 -2.56
N ALA A 176 19.03 -12.74 -3.38
CA ALA A 176 17.61 -12.71 -3.05
C ALA A 176 17.30 -13.54 -1.80
N LEU A 177 17.80 -14.78 -1.78
CA LEU A 177 17.62 -15.69 -0.63
C LEU A 177 18.20 -15.08 0.65
N VAL A 178 19.43 -14.59 0.58
CA VAL A 178 20.10 -13.97 1.73
C VAL A 178 19.31 -12.74 2.23
N ARG A 179 18.80 -11.91 1.31
CA ARG A 179 17.97 -10.76 1.67
C ARG A 179 16.69 -11.19 2.40
N ILE A 180 16.02 -12.25 1.93
CA ILE A 180 14.80 -12.79 2.53
C ILE A 180 15.12 -13.40 3.91
N VAL A 181 16.19 -14.15 4.04
CA VAL A 181 16.65 -14.74 5.32
C VAL A 181 16.80 -13.66 6.38
N TRP A 182 17.52 -12.57 6.07
CA TRP A 182 17.75 -11.49 7.03
C TRP A 182 16.55 -10.54 7.22
N LEU A 183 15.52 -10.69 6.43
CA LEU A 183 14.21 -10.09 6.70
C LEU A 183 13.43 -10.96 7.69
N VAL A 184 13.46 -12.28 7.53
CA VAL A 184 12.65 -13.24 8.29
C VAL A 184 13.25 -13.55 9.68
N ILE A 185 14.55 -13.77 9.79
CA ILE A 185 15.18 -14.16 11.07
C ILE A 185 14.88 -13.18 12.20
N PRO A 186 15.07 -11.85 12.06
CA PRO A 186 14.74 -10.91 13.13
C PRO A 186 13.25 -10.92 13.50
N SER A 187 12.37 -11.13 12.52
CA SER A 187 10.92 -11.26 12.76
C SER A 187 10.59 -12.49 13.58
N VAL A 188 11.19 -13.64 13.27
CA VAL A 188 11.01 -14.90 13.99
C VAL A 188 11.56 -14.81 15.43
N LEU A 189 12.75 -14.24 15.61
CA LEU A 189 13.33 -14.04 16.94
C LEU A 189 12.44 -13.13 17.81
N LEU A 190 11.96 -12.03 17.24
CA LEU A 190 11.04 -11.15 17.96
C LEU A 190 9.69 -11.84 18.24
N CYS A 191 9.20 -12.66 17.32
CA CYS A 191 8.01 -13.48 17.53
C CYS A 191 8.18 -14.40 18.74
N LEU A 192 9.30 -15.11 18.85
CA LEU A 192 9.60 -16.00 19.98
C LEU A 192 9.62 -15.24 21.32
N VAL A 193 10.29 -14.08 21.36
CA VAL A 193 10.34 -13.23 22.56
C VAL A 193 8.92 -12.76 22.97
N LEU A 194 8.13 -12.26 22.02
CA LEU A 194 6.78 -11.81 22.29
C LEU A 194 5.86 -12.98 22.67
N TYR A 195 6.00 -14.12 22.01
CA TYR A 195 5.23 -15.33 22.32
C TYR A 195 5.46 -15.80 23.75
N ILE A 196 6.72 -15.94 24.17
CA ILE A 196 7.08 -16.33 25.54
C ILE A 196 6.46 -15.35 26.55
N ARG A 197 6.59 -14.04 26.27
CA ARG A 197 6.02 -12.99 27.13
C ARG A 197 4.49 -13.03 27.24
N PHE A 198 3.79 -13.40 26.18
CA PHE A 198 2.32 -13.51 26.18
C PHE A 198 1.86 -14.87 26.72
N ALA A 199 2.56 -15.95 26.37
CA ALA A 199 2.18 -17.31 26.79
C ALA A 199 2.25 -17.47 28.32
N SER A 200 3.20 -16.80 29.00
CA SER A 200 3.30 -16.81 30.45
C SER A 200 2.06 -16.24 31.17
N LYS A 201 1.25 -15.44 30.48
CA LYS A 201 0.01 -14.83 31.00
C LYS A 201 -1.28 -15.50 30.47
N ALA A 202 -1.14 -16.41 29.52
CA ALA A 202 -2.28 -17.00 28.83
C ALA A 202 -2.69 -18.33 29.49
N GLY A 203 -4.00 -18.45 29.83
CA GLY A 203 -4.60 -19.76 30.04
C GLY A 203 -4.88 -20.45 28.69
N MET A 204 -6.09 -20.99 28.50
CA MET A 204 -6.50 -21.65 27.26
C MET A 204 -6.22 -20.78 26.02
N LEU A 205 -5.32 -21.23 25.12
CA LEU A 205 -4.85 -20.52 23.95
C LEU A 205 -5.85 -20.52 22.80
N PHE A 206 -6.72 -21.54 22.74
CA PHE A 206 -7.67 -21.73 21.65
C PHE A 206 -9.08 -22.06 22.20
N SER A 207 -10.09 -21.46 21.57
CA SER A 207 -11.51 -21.75 21.85
C SER A 207 -12.26 -21.83 20.51
N LEU A 208 -12.92 -22.96 20.25
CA LEU A 208 -13.73 -23.14 19.05
C LEU A 208 -14.86 -22.12 18.92
N VAL A 209 -15.51 -21.78 20.03
CA VAL A 209 -16.57 -20.74 20.04
C VAL A 209 -16.00 -19.37 19.67
N GLY A 210 -14.87 -19.00 20.27
CA GLY A 210 -14.17 -17.74 19.94
C GLY A 210 -13.69 -17.73 18.49
N PHE A 211 -13.18 -18.85 17.99
CA PHE A 211 -12.77 -18.97 16.59
C PHE A 211 -13.94 -18.72 15.63
N LYS A 212 -15.09 -19.36 15.86
CA LYS A 212 -16.28 -19.17 15.02
C LYS A 212 -16.77 -17.71 15.01
N GLN A 213 -16.72 -17.02 16.16
CA GLN A 213 -17.10 -15.60 16.26
C GLN A 213 -16.14 -14.70 15.47
N VAL A 214 -14.82 -14.93 15.59
CA VAL A 214 -13.79 -14.20 14.86
C VAL A 214 -13.94 -14.43 13.36
N MET A 215 -14.14 -15.68 12.93
CA MET A 215 -14.33 -16.02 11.52
C MET A 215 -15.57 -15.36 10.92
N LYS A 216 -16.69 -15.34 11.64
CA LYS A 216 -17.91 -14.64 11.20
C LYS A 216 -17.68 -13.14 10.97
N LEU A 217 -16.78 -12.51 11.73
CA LEU A 217 -16.45 -11.10 11.61
C LEU A 217 -15.42 -10.85 10.47
N GLN A 218 -14.40 -11.71 10.36
CA GLN A 218 -13.25 -11.45 9.49
C GLN A 218 -13.43 -11.99 8.06
N LEU A 219 -14.06 -13.16 7.91
CA LEU A 219 -14.21 -13.81 6.61
C LEU A 219 -14.86 -12.92 5.53
N PRO A 220 -15.91 -12.11 5.84
CA PRO A 220 -16.48 -11.18 4.87
C PRO A 220 -15.53 -10.04 4.43
N LEU A 221 -14.48 -9.73 5.21
CA LEU A 221 -13.52 -8.67 4.90
C LEU A 221 -12.35 -9.18 4.03
N VAL A 222 -12.13 -10.49 3.99
CA VAL A 222 -11.03 -11.10 3.23
C VAL A 222 -11.12 -10.77 1.73
N PRO A 223 -12.28 -10.92 1.04
CA PRO A 223 -12.38 -10.60 -0.38
C PRO A 223 -12.01 -9.16 -0.70
N TYR A 224 -12.42 -8.20 0.13
CA TYR A 224 -12.04 -6.80 -0.02
C TYR A 224 -10.53 -6.59 0.11
N ASN A 225 -9.93 -7.06 1.22
CA ASN A 225 -8.50 -6.93 1.47
C ASN A 225 -7.67 -7.62 0.38
N LEU A 226 -8.09 -8.80 -0.06
CA LEU A 226 -7.42 -9.56 -1.11
C LEU A 226 -7.50 -8.83 -2.46
N SER A 227 -8.67 -8.30 -2.83
CA SER A 227 -8.84 -7.53 -4.07
C SER A 227 -7.93 -6.30 -4.08
N MET A 228 -7.80 -5.59 -2.95
CA MET A 228 -6.90 -4.44 -2.86
C MET A 228 -5.43 -4.86 -3.02
N VAL A 229 -4.99 -5.93 -2.34
CA VAL A 229 -3.60 -6.41 -2.48
C VAL A 229 -3.32 -6.89 -3.90
N LEU A 230 -4.24 -7.63 -4.52
CA LEU A 230 -4.11 -8.06 -5.91
C LEU A 230 -4.06 -6.89 -6.88
N LEU A 231 -4.90 -5.87 -6.71
CA LEU A 231 -4.89 -4.67 -7.54
C LEU A 231 -3.51 -3.98 -7.54
N PHE A 232 -2.82 -3.97 -6.39
CA PHE A 232 -1.49 -3.37 -6.25
C PHE A 232 -0.34 -4.28 -6.72
N SER A 233 -0.51 -5.59 -6.65
CA SER A 233 0.61 -6.53 -6.70
C SER A 233 0.56 -7.49 -7.88
N SER A 234 -0.62 -7.72 -8.50
CA SER A 234 -0.79 -8.73 -9.55
C SER A 234 0.06 -8.49 -10.79
N CYS A 235 0.30 -7.23 -11.16
CA CYS A 235 1.17 -6.91 -12.31
C CYS A 235 2.52 -7.62 -12.22
N ARG A 236 3.14 -7.71 -11.02
CA ARG A 236 4.43 -8.39 -10.84
C ARG A 236 4.37 -9.89 -11.13
N ILE A 237 3.23 -10.53 -10.82
CA ILE A 237 3.03 -11.97 -11.10
C ILE A 237 2.99 -12.19 -12.62
N PHE A 238 2.17 -11.40 -13.34
CA PHE A 238 2.05 -11.53 -14.78
C PHE A 238 3.31 -11.09 -15.53
N ILE A 239 3.97 -10.03 -15.09
CA ILE A 239 5.27 -9.64 -15.63
C ILE A 239 6.29 -10.77 -15.47
N ASN A 240 6.35 -11.42 -14.31
CA ASN A 240 7.26 -12.53 -14.13
C ASN A 240 6.93 -13.71 -15.04
N MET A 241 5.64 -13.98 -15.23
CA MET A 241 5.17 -15.12 -16.05
C MET A 241 5.55 -14.96 -17.53
N TYR A 242 5.53 -13.72 -18.07
CA TYR A 242 5.75 -13.46 -19.49
C TYR A 242 7.14 -12.91 -19.80
N ASP A 243 7.67 -12.03 -18.96
CA ASP A 243 8.92 -11.27 -19.21
C ASP A 243 10.04 -11.58 -18.20
N GLY A 244 9.76 -12.42 -17.18
CA GLY A 244 10.73 -12.88 -16.19
C GLY A 244 11.04 -11.92 -15.05
N ALA A 245 11.87 -12.38 -14.12
CA ALA A 245 12.16 -11.68 -12.86
C ALA A 245 12.89 -10.32 -13.06
N LYS A 246 13.71 -10.19 -14.10
CA LYS A 246 14.38 -8.93 -14.44
C LYS A 246 13.38 -7.82 -14.74
N ALA A 247 12.34 -8.10 -15.51
CA ALA A 247 11.27 -7.16 -15.82
C ALA A 247 10.46 -6.76 -14.56
N VAL A 248 10.25 -7.71 -13.64
CA VAL A 248 9.66 -7.43 -12.31
C VAL A 248 10.50 -6.43 -11.52
N ALA A 249 11.82 -6.53 -11.58
CA ALA A 249 12.72 -5.61 -10.90
C ALA A 249 12.57 -4.18 -11.45
N VAL A 250 12.56 -4.02 -12.79
CA VAL A 250 12.37 -2.71 -13.46
C VAL A 250 11.02 -2.09 -13.07
N TYR A 251 9.93 -2.85 -13.17
CA TYR A 251 8.60 -2.40 -12.76
C TYR A 251 8.57 -2.01 -11.28
N SER A 252 9.22 -2.79 -10.41
CA SER A 252 9.21 -2.54 -8.97
C SER A 252 9.97 -1.27 -8.58
N VAL A 253 11.05 -0.92 -9.29
CA VAL A 253 11.76 0.36 -9.13
C VAL A 253 10.84 1.52 -9.52
N ALA A 254 10.21 1.46 -10.71
CA ALA A 254 9.27 2.49 -11.15
C ALA A 254 8.11 2.66 -10.16
N TYR A 255 7.54 1.54 -9.69
CA TYR A 255 6.46 1.55 -8.71
C TYR A 255 6.88 2.15 -7.38
N SER A 256 8.09 1.84 -6.89
CA SER A 256 8.63 2.42 -5.66
C SER A 256 8.80 3.93 -5.74
N ILE A 257 9.26 4.45 -6.88
CA ILE A 257 9.38 5.89 -7.13
C ILE A 257 7.99 6.55 -7.11
N GLY A 258 7.01 6.00 -7.81
CA GLY A 258 5.64 6.54 -7.81
C GLY A 258 4.94 6.48 -6.44
N GLN A 259 5.27 5.50 -5.61
CA GLN A 259 4.70 5.36 -4.25
C GLN A 259 5.06 6.50 -3.29
N ILE A 260 6.12 7.28 -3.55
CA ILE A 260 6.47 8.46 -2.73
C ILE A 260 5.27 9.40 -2.63
N ILE A 261 4.63 9.69 -3.78
CA ILE A 261 3.48 10.60 -3.83
C ILE A 261 2.31 10.02 -3.02
N SER A 262 2.10 8.71 -3.10
CA SER A 262 1.05 8.01 -2.35
C SER A 262 1.24 8.10 -0.83
N ILE A 263 2.49 8.10 -0.34
CA ILE A 263 2.79 8.26 1.09
C ILE A 263 2.38 9.66 1.56
N VAL A 264 2.71 10.69 0.79
CA VAL A 264 2.33 12.08 1.10
C VAL A 264 0.80 12.23 1.08
N LYS A 265 0.14 11.70 0.02
CA LYS A 265 -1.32 11.68 -0.08
C LYS A 265 -1.97 11.05 1.14
N GLN A 266 -1.51 9.84 1.54
CA GLN A 266 -2.05 9.12 2.69
C GLN A 266 -1.94 9.95 3.96
N SER A 267 -0.78 10.55 4.22
CA SER A 267 -0.56 11.37 5.41
C SER A 267 -1.50 12.58 5.49
N ILE A 268 -1.76 13.24 4.34
CA ILE A 268 -2.69 14.36 4.28
C ILE A 268 -4.13 13.89 4.54
N ILE A 269 -4.58 12.84 3.87
CA ILE A 269 -5.95 12.33 4.04
C ILE A 269 -6.18 11.84 5.48
N ASP A 270 -5.22 11.15 6.08
CA ASP A 270 -5.32 10.67 7.47
C ASP A 270 -5.43 11.84 8.46
N ALA A 271 -4.70 12.94 8.22
CA ALA A 271 -4.79 14.14 9.04
C ALA A 271 -6.16 14.86 8.92
N PHE A 272 -6.75 14.84 7.73
CA PHE A 272 -8.05 15.48 7.46
C PHE A 272 -9.26 14.54 7.67
N HIS A 273 -9.03 13.28 7.96
CA HIS A 273 -10.09 12.29 8.17
C HIS A 273 -11.14 12.72 9.22
N PRO A 274 -10.79 13.24 10.43
CA PRO A 274 -11.77 13.72 11.39
C PRO A 274 -12.57 14.92 10.88
N TRP A 275 -11.92 15.82 10.14
CA TRP A 275 -12.58 16.97 9.53
C TRP A 275 -13.60 16.56 8.47
N ILE A 276 -13.28 15.55 7.63
CA ILE A 276 -14.23 15.01 6.66
C ILE A 276 -15.47 14.48 7.38
N TYR A 277 -15.30 13.72 8.47
CA TYR A 277 -16.43 13.22 9.28
C TYR A 277 -17.27 14.34 9.90
N GLU A 278 -16.64 15.41 10.38
CA GLU A 278 -17.35 16.60 10.90
C GLU A 278 -18.20 17.26 9.81
N LYS A 279 -17.66 17.39 8.59
CA LYS A 279 -18.39 17.98 7.46
C LYS A 279 -19.55 17.10 6.99
N LEU A 280 -19.37 15.78 6.99
CA LEU A 280 -20.45 14.82 6.72
C LEU A 280 -21.57 14.92 7.75
N LYS A 281 -21.21 14.97 9.05
CA LYS A 281 -22.17 15.12 10.16
C LYS A 281 -22.98 16.43 10.06
N THR A 282 -22.36 17.51 9.60
CA THR A 282 -23.02 18.83 9.46
C THR A 282 -23.67 19.03 8.10
N HIS A 283 -23.70 18.01 7.24
CA HIS A 283 -24.22 18.04 5.86
C HIS A 283 -23.62 19.19 4.99
N LYS A 284 -22.37 19.58 5.28
CA LYS A 284 -21.63 20.59 4.53
C LYS A 284 -20.66 19.91 3.56
N PHE A 285 -21.14 19.54 2.39
CA PHE A 285 -20.39 18.72 1.43
C PHE A 285 -19.48 19.54 0.50
N GLU A 286 -19.84 20.79 0.16
CA GLU A 286 -19.03 21.65 -0.71
C GLU A 286 -17.58 21.88 -0.23
N PRO A 287 -17.30 22.08 1.09
CA PRO A 287 -15.93 22.19 1.57
C PRO A 287 -15.07 20.96 1.27
N ILE A 288 -15.66 19.75 1.30
CA ILE A 288 -14.96 18.51 0.95
C ILE A 288 -14.56 18.52 -0.54
N GLN A 289 -15.48 18.92 -1.42
CA GLN A 289 -15.20 19.07 -2.85
C GLN A 289 -14.05 20.07 -3.11
N ASN A 290 -14.10 21.23 -2.48
CA ASN A 290 -13.08 22.26 -2.65
C ASN A 290 -11.70 21.77 -2.15
N PHE A 291 -11.66 21.10 -1.03
CA PHE A 291 -10.44 20.47 -0.48
C PHE A 291 -9.86 19.45 -1.46
N MET A 292 -10.70 18.54 -1.97
CA MET A 292 -10.30 17.54 -2.95
C MET A 292 -9.76 18.17 -4.24
N PHE A 293 -10.36 19.25 -4.69
CA PHE A 293 -9.93 19.97 -5.87
C PHE A 293 -8.55 20.61 -5.69
N ILE A 294 -8.29 21.22 -4.51
CA ILE A 294 -6.97 21.76 -4.18
C ILE A 294 -5.92 20.66 -4.17
N LEU A 295 -6.23 19.52 -3.54
CA LEU A 295 -5.33 18.37 -3.50
C LEU A 295 -5.07 17.77 -4.88
N LEU A 296 -6.08 17.72 -5.74
CA LEU A 296 -5.94 17.24 -7.11
C LEU A 296 -4.85 18.02 -7.87
N TRP A 297 -4.92 19.35 -7.82
CA TRP A 297 -3.91 20.19 -8.48
C TRP A 297 -2.54 20.08 -7.83
N LEU A 298 -2.48 20.01 -6.51
CA LEU A 298 -1.22 19.80 -5.79
C LEU A 298 -0.54 18.50 -6.24
N PHE A 299 -1.29 17.39 -6.24
CA PHE A 299 -0.75 16.09 -6.64
C PHE A 299 -0.49 15.99 -8.14
N ALA A 300 -1.25 16.69 -8.98
CA ALA A 300 -0.94 16.80 -10.39
C ALA A 300 0.40 17.50 -10.63
N ALA A 301 0.65 18.62 -9.95
CA ALA A 301 1.93 19.31 -10.02
C ALA A 301 3.10 18.43 -9.56
N ILE A 302 2.93 17.71 -8.46
CA ILE A 302 3.95 16.76 -7.95
C ILE A 302 4.17 15.62 -8.96
N ALA A 303 3.09 15.06 -9.54
CA ALA A 303 3.18 13.96 -10.51
C ALA A 303 3.89 14.40 -11.80
N VAL A 304 3.60 15.60 -12.33
CA VAL A 304 4.31 16.18 -13.48
C VAL A 304 5.77 16.40 -13.12
N GLY A 305 6.08 17.02 -11.98
CA GLY A 305 7.43 17.24 -11.51
C GLY A 305 8.24 15.95 -11.42
N LEU A 306 7.68 14.91 -10.78
CA LEU A 306 8.32 13.61 -10.68
C LEU A 306 8.50 12.95 -12.05
N SER A 307 7.53 13.08 -12.97
CA SER A 307 7.63 12.51 -14.31
C SER A 307 8.69 13.23 -15.16
N CYS A 308 8.78 14.55 -15.07
CA CYS A 308 9.85 15.30 -15.74
C CYS A 308 11.25 14.93 -15.22
N LEU A 309 11.36 14.69 -13.92
CA LEU A 309 12.62 14.30 -13.27
C LEU A 309 12.85 12.77 -13.30
N ALA A 310 11.92 11.98 -13.86
CA ALA A 310 12.01 10.52 -13.82
C ALA A 310 13.33 9.96 -14.37
N PRO A 311 13.91 10.45 -15.48
CA PRO A 311 15.21 9.97 -15.95
C PRO A 311 16.33 10.16 -14.91
N ASP A 312 16.36 11.29 -14.22
CA ASP A 312 17.39 11.60 -13.24
C ASP A 312 17.16 10.83 -11.93
N VAL A 313 15.89 10.73 -11.53
CA VAL A 313 15.50 9.95 -10.35
C VAL A 313 15.79 8.46 -10.57
N VAL A 314 15.46 7.89 -11.72
CA VAL A 314 15.77 6.48 -12.01
C VAL A 314 17.27 6.24 -12.00
N ARG A 315 18.10 7.14 -12.58
CA ARG A 315 19.58 7.07 -12.52
C ARG A 315 20.10 7.10 -11.09
N LEU A 316 19.48 7.92 -10.23
CA LEU A 316 19.82 7.97 -8.81
C LEU A 316 19.42 6.66 -8.09
N PHE A 317 18.29 6.05 -8.47
CA PHE A 317 17.72 4.89 -7.80
C PHE A 317 18.28 3.56 -8.26
N ALA A 318 18.75 3.43 -9.51
CA ALA A 318 19.14 2.14 -10.06
C ALA A 318 20.19 2.24 -11.17
N PRO A 319 20.97 1.17 -11.39
CA PRO A 319 21.88 1.05 -12.51
C PRO A 319 21.19 1.09 -13.88
N GLN A 320 22.01 1.13 -14.95
CA GLN A 320 21.53 1.27 -16.34
C GLN A 320 20.51 0.20 -16.77
N GLU A 321 20.63 -1.03 -16.26
CA GLU A 321 19.72 -2.12 -16.58
C GLU A 321 18.26 -1.91 -16.16
N TYR A 322 18.00 -0.87 -15.33
CA TYR A 322 16.64 -0.49 -14.87
C TYR A 322 16.10 0.75 -15.60
N TYR A 323 16.78 1.29 -16.60
CA TYR A 323 16.40 2.59 -17.18
C TYR A 323 15.04 2.58 -17.85
N ASP A 324 14.54 1.44 -18.31
CA ASP A 324 13.20 1.31 -18.85
C ASP A 324 12.10 1.68 -17.82
N ALA A 325 12.43 1.67 -16.53
CA ALA A 325 11.54 2.17 -15.47
C ALA A 325 11.07 3.61 -15.71
N VAL A 326 11.85 4.42 -16.40
CA VAL A 326 11.54 5.82 -16.77
C VAL A 326 10.18 5.91 -17.49
N TYR A 327 9.87 4.95 -18.36
CA TYR A 327 8.62 4.93 -19.12
C TYR A 327 7.39 4.51 -18.29
N ILE A 328 7.59 3.84 -17.16
CA ILE A 328 6.51 3.38 -16.26
C ILE A 328 6.18 4.46 -15.21
N VAL A 329 7.18 5.21 -14.72
CA VAL A 329 7.04 6.21 -13.64
C VAL A 329 5.88 7.20 -13.87
N PRO A 330 5.67 7.80 -15.04
CA PRO A 330 4.59 8.77 -15.27
C PRO A 330 3.20 8.15 -15.06
N PHE A 331 2.98 6.93 -15.53
CA PHE A 331 1.69 6.24 -15.35
C PHE A 331 1.43 5.92 -13.88
N VAL A 332 2.45 5.39 -13.16
CA VAL A 332 2.32 5.09 -11.73
C VAL A 332 2.13 6.36 -10.90
N SER A 333 2.80 7.46 -11.27
CA SER A 333 2.63 8.76 -10.61
C SER A 333 1.21 9.31 -10.80
N SER A 334 0.61 9.10 -11.97
CA SER A 334 -0.74 9.53 -12.29
C SER A 334 -1.84 8.78 -11.49
N ILE A 335 -1.55 7.58 -11.01
CA ILE A 335 -2.49 6.80 -10.18
C ILE A 335 -2.95 7.61 -8.98
N VAL A 336 -2.09 8.45 -8.39
CA VAL A 336 -2.42 9.22 -7.20
C VAL A 336 -3.64 10.12 -7.40
N LEU A 337 -3.89 10.62 -8.62
CA LEU A 337 -4.99 11.52 -8.93
C LEU A 337 -6.35 10.83 -8.73
N PHE A 338 -6.47 9.57 -9.16
CA PHE A 338 -7.68 8.76 -8.96
C PHE A 338 -7.72 8.13 -7.56
N ALA A 339 -6.58 7.70 -7.04
CA ALA A 339 -6.46 7.15 -5.70
C ALA A 339 -6.84 8.14 -4.59
N LEU A 340 -6.69 9.45 -4.84
CA LEU A 340 -7.13 10.52 -3.95
C LEU A 340 -8.66 10.51 -3.80
N PHE A 341 -9.40 10.53 -4.91
CA PHE A 341 -10.87 10.47 -4.90
C PHE A 341 -11.36 9.16 -4.30
N ASN A 342 -10.77 8.03 -4.72
CA ASN A 342 -11.15 6.72 -4.24
C ASN A 342 -11.05 6.61 -2.70
N GLN A 343 -10.01 7.19 -2.10
CA GLN A 343 -9.82 7.15 -0.65
C GLN A 343 -10.88 7.98 0.09
N VAL A 344 -11.23 9.17 -0.41
CA VAL A 344 -12.28 10.00 0.19
C VAL A 344 -13.65 9.36 -0.01
N PHE A 345 -13.90 8.74 -1.16
CA PHE A 345 -15.13 8.00 -1.40
C PHE A 345 -15.30 6.83 -0.42
N ALA A 346 -14.24 6.07 -0.18
CA ALA A 346 -14.25 5.00 0.83
C ALA A 346 -14.53 5.52 2.25
N ILE A 347 -14.05 6.73 2.60
CA ILE A 347 -14.35 7.38 3.88
C ILE A 347 -15.85 7.73 3.96
N ILE A 348 -16.43 8.27 2.89
CA ILE A 348 -17.87 8.62 2.83
C ILE A 348 -18.73 7.36 2.91
N GLU A 349 -18.43 6.33 2.11
CA GLU A 349 -19.13 5.05 2.12
C GLU A 349 -19.06 4.37 3.51
N THR A 350 -17.92 4.48 4.19
CA THR A 350 -17.76 3.96 5.55
C THR A 350 -18.59 4.74 6.56
N TYR A 351 -18.67 6.06 6.42
CA TYR A 351 -19.49 6.90 7.30
C TYR A 351 -20.98 6.54 7.22
N TYR A 352 -21.48 6.28 6.01
CA TYR A 352 -22.88 5.87 5.78
C TYR A 352 -23.09 4.36 5.85
N GLU A 353 -22.12 3.59 6.35
CA GLU A 353 -22.18 2.11 6.53
C GLU A 353 -22.35 1.31 5.22
N HIS A 354 -22.06 1.90 4.07
CA HIS A 354 -22.10 1.26 2.74
C HIS A 354 -20.82 0.48 2.41
N THR A 355 -20.29 -0.32 3.36
CA THR A 355 -19.01 -1.04 3.20
C THR A 355 -19.03 -2.10 2.10
N LYS A 356 -20.20 -2.62 1.72
CA LYS A 356 -20.33 -3.58 0.60
C LYS A 356 -19.98 -2.95 -0.75
N SER A 357 -20.27 -1.66 -0.95
CA SER A 357 -19.92 -0.95 -2.18
C SER A 357 -18.42 -0.87 -2.38
N ILE A 358 -17.66 -0.60 -1.31
CA ILE A 358 -16.18 -0.59 -1.33
C ILE A 358 -15.63 -1.96 -1.76
N MET A 359 -16.23 -3.05 -1.25
CA MET A 359 -15.84 -4.40 -1.63
C MET A 359 -16.12 -4.69 -3.11
N TYR A 360 -17.32 -4.38 -3.61
CA TYR A 360 -17.66 -4.60 -5.02
C TYR A 360 -16.79 -3.78 -5.97
N SER A 361 -16.53 -2.52 -5.65
CA SER A 361 -15.68 -1.64 -6.44
C SER A 361 -14.25 -2.16 -6.55
N SER A 362 -13.66 -2.60 -5.44
CA SER A 362 -12.31 -3.15 -5.44
C SER A 362 -12.23 -4.49 -6.17
N PHE A 363 -13.27 -5.33 -6.05
CA PHE A 363 -13.33 -6.61 -6.75
C PHE A 363 -13.42 -6.42 -8.29
N ILE A 364 -14.30 -5.52 -8.76
CA ILE A 364 -14.43 -5.21 -10.19
C ILE A 364 -13.10 -4.66 -10.73
N ALA A 365 -12.49 -3.69 -10.04
CA ALA A 365 -11.22 -3.12 -10.48
C ALA A 365 -10.09 -4.16 -10.51
N CYS A 366 -10.05 -5.06 -9.53
CA CYS A 366 -9.10 -6.16 -9.48
C CYS A 366 -9.30 -7.15 -10.64
N ALA A 367 -10.54 -7.57 -10.90
CA ALA A 367 -10.86 -8.48 -12.00
C ALA A 367 -10.46 -7.88 -13.36
N VAL A 368 -10.76 -6.60 -13.58
CA VAL A 368 -10.35 -5.89 -14.81
C VAL A 368 -8.83 -5.78 -14.89
N ASN A 369 -8.15 -5.46 -13.78
CA ASN A 369 -6.69 -5.40 -13.74
C ASN A 369 -6.06 -6.74 -14.14
N MET A 370 -6.53 -7.85 -13.56
CA MET A 370 -6.03 -9.19 -13.88
C MET A 370 -6.30 -9.54 -15.35
N PHE A 371 -7.49 -9.25 -15.86
CA PHE A 371 -7.84 -9.48 -17.26
C PHE A 371 -6.92 -8.69 -18.21
N LEU A 372 -6.73 -7.41 -17.95
CA LEU A 372 -5.86 -6.55 -18.77
C LEU A 372 -4.39 -7.02 -18.73
N ASN A 373 -3.89 -7.47 -17.57
CA ASN A 373 -2.54 -8.02 -17.46
C ASN A 373 -2.37 -9.29 -18.30
N VAL A 374 -3.33 -10.22 -18.24
CA VAL A 374 -3.29 -11.48 -19.03
C VAL A 374 -3.31 -11.20 -20.54
N VAL A 375 -4.08 -10.20 -20.98
CA VAL A 375 -4.23 -9.90 -22.41
C VAL A 375 -3.08 -9.05 -22.93
N PHE A 376 -2.69 -7.99 -22.24
CA PHE A 376 -1.81 -6.98 -22.82
C PHE A 376 -0.33 -7.18 -22.50
N ILE A 377 0.05 -7.78 -21.39
CA ILE A 377 1.48 -8.01 -21.11
C ILE A 377 2.12 -8.94 -22.16
N PRO A 378 1.52 -10.07 -22.58
CA PRO A 378 2.09 -10.92 -23.62
C PRO A 378 2.25 -10.23 -24.98
N ILE A 379 1.43 -9.23 -25.27
CA ILE A 379 1.41 -8.52 -26.57
C ILE A 379 2.36 -7.32 -26.57
N CYS A 380 2.32 -6.53 -25.49
CA CYS A 380 3.00 -5.23 -25.41
C CYS A 380 4.21 -5.22 -24.48
N GLY A 381 4.52 -6.36 -23.82
CA GLY A 381 5.57 -6.46 -22.82
C GLY A 381 5.21 -5.77 -21.49
N TYR A 382 6.12 -5.85 -20.53
CA TYR A 382 5.90 -5.36 -19.16
C TYR A 382 5.70 -3.84 -19.02
N LEU A 383 6.13 -3.05 -20.01
CA LEU A 383 5.98 -1.58 -19.95
C LEU A 383 4.52 -1.12 -19.91
N VAL A 384 3.60 -1.90 -20.51
CA VAL A 384 2.16 -1.60 -20.49
C VAL A 384 1.54 -1.72 -19.09
N SER A 385 2.20 -2.39 -18.14
CA SER A 385 1.69 -2.61 -16.78
C SER A 385 1.43 -1.30 -16.00
N GLY A 386 2.18 -0.23 -16.31
CA GLY A 386 1.90 1.11 -15.78
C GLY A 386 0.54 1.65 -16.23
N VAL A 387 0.23 1.50 -17.52
CA VAL A 387 -1.04 1.90 -18.12
C VAL A 387 -2.19 1.06 -17.54
N ILE A 388 -2.01 -0.27 -17.46
CA ILE A 388 -3.00 -1.18 -16.89
C ILE A 388 -3.33 -0.80 -15.44
N SER A 389 -2.32 -0.50 -14.65
CA SER A 389 -2.51 -0.05 -13.26
C SER A 389 -3.31 1.25 -13.20
N LEU A 390 -3.00 2.23 -14.03
CA LEU A 390 -3.72 3.49 -14.11
C LEU A 390 -5.19 3.28 -14.52
N LEU A 391 -5.45 2.50 -15.58
CA LEU A 391 -6.82 2.18 -16.02
C LEU A 391 -7.64 1.49 -14.93
N SER A 392 -7.03 0.58 -14.18
CA SER A 392 -7.69 -0.10 -13.08
C SER A 392 -8.10 0.85 -11.96
N TYR A 393 -7.28 1.86 -11.66
CA TYR A 393 -7.63 2.89 -10.68
C TYR A 393 -8.69 3.86 -11.18
N ILE A 394 -8.74 4.14 -12.48
CA ILE A 394 -9.83 4.90 -13.09
C ILE A 394 -11.15 4.15 -12.91
N ILE A 395 -11.16 2.85 -13.18
CA ILE A 395 -12.35 2.00 -13.02
C ILE A 395 -12.76 1.93 -11.54
N LEU A 396 -11.81 1.73 -10.63
CA LEU A 396 -12.07 1.73 -9.19
C LEU A 396 -12.74 3.04 -8.74
N CYS A 397 -12.22 4.17 -9.20
CA CYS A 397 -12.76 5.49 -8.88
C CYS A 397 -14.17 5.67 -9.47
N TYR A 398 -14.39 5.21 -10.73
CA TYR A 398 -15.70 5.29 -11.39
C TYR A 398 -16.76 4.47 -10.66
N VAL A 399 -16.44 3.23 -10.29
CA VAL A 399 -17.38 2.33 -9.61
C VAL A 399 -17.71 2.85 -8.21
N ASN A 400 -16.72 3.33 -7.44
CA ASN A 400 -16.98 3.96 -6.15
C ASN A 400 -17.83 5.22 -6.27
N TYR A 401 -17.56 6.07 -7.28
CA TYR A 401 -18.40 7.24 -7.54
C TYR A 401 -19.86 6.86 -7.85
N TYR A 402 -20.06 5.80 -8.63
CA TYR A 402 -21.42 5.30 -8.94
C TYR A 402 -22.16 4.89 -7.66
N TYR A 403 -21.49 4.22 -6.73
CA TYR A 403 -22.11 3.82 -5.46
C TYR A 403 -22.38 5.01 -4.53
N ILE A 404 -21.47 5.98 -4.46
CA ILE A 404 -21.70 7.22 -3.68
C ILE A 404 -22.93 7.98 -4.17
N CYS A 405 -23.16 8.03 -5.48
CA CYS A 405 -24.35 8.68 -6.06
C CYS A 405 -25.66 7.97 -5.67
N LYS A 406 -25.60 6.76 -5.13
CA LYS A 406 -26.79 6.00 -4.66
C LYS A 406 -27.06 6.16 -3.17
N ILE A 407 -26.24 6.90 -2.44
CA ILE A 407 -26.45 7.17 -1.02
C ILE A 407 -27.42 8.34 -0.90
N ASP A 408 -28.67 8.07 -0.53
CA ASP A 408 -29.75 9.08 -0.47
C ASP A 408 -29.45 10.22 0.48
N GLU A 409 -28.79 9.94 1.60
CA GLU A 409 -28.40 10.91 2.64
C GLU A 409 -27.26 11.82 2.20
N PHE A 410 -26.49 11.41 1.19
CA PHE A 410 -25.35 12.14 0.67
C PHE A 410 -25.73 12.91 -0.60
N LYS A 411 -26.03 14.21 -0.44
CA LYS A 411 -26.17 15.10 -1.60
C LYS A 411 -24.80 15.30 -2.23
N ASN A 412 -24.48 14.45 -3.22
CA ASN A 412 -23.17 14.41 -3.86
C ASN A 412 -22.82 15.77 -4.50
N PRO A 413 -21.86 16.51 -3.96
CA PRO A 413 -21.43 17.80 -4.48
C PRO A 413 -20.50 17.65 -5.69
N PHE A 414 -19.99 16.43 -5.93
CA PHE A 414 -18.94 16.20 -6.90
C PHE A 414 -19.48 16.20 -8.33
N ASN A 415 -18.95 17.09 -9.15
CA ASN A 415 -19.23 17.11 -10.57
C ASN A 415 -18.42 16.01 -11.28
N LYS A 416 -19.04 15.28 -12.21
CA LYS A 416 -18.40 14.26 -13.06
C LYS A 416 -17.16 14.78 -13.79
N ILE A 417 -17.21 16.03 -14.28
CA ILE A 417 -16.07 16.66 -14.96
C ILE A 417 -14.86 16.76 -14.01
N THR A 418 -15.07 17.18 -12.76
CA THR A 418 -14.00 17.36 -11.77
C THR A 418 -13.37 16.03 -11.35
N ILE A 419 -14.17 14.94 -11.34
CA ILE A 419 -13.69 13.62 -10.88
C ILE A 419 -13.03 12.82 -12.00
N PHE A 420 -13.52 12.93 -13.23
CA PHE A 420 -13.07 12.07 -14.33
C PHE A 420 -12.32 12.84 -15.41
N VAL A 421 -12.91 13.92 -15.93
CA VAL A 421 -12.33 14.63 -17.08
C VAL A 421 -11.04 15.34 -16.69
N VAL A 422 -11.05 16.08 -15.58
CA VAL A 422 -9.85 16.81 -15.13
C VAL A 422 -8.71 15.86 -14.77
N PRO A 423 -8.89 14.83 -13.90
CA PRO A 423 -7.81 13.89 -13.60
C PRO A 423 -7.35 13.09 -14.82
N LEU A 424 -8.25 12.78 -15.77
CA LEU A 424 -7.88 12.09 -17.00
C LEU A 424 -6.98 12.97 -17.88
N ILE A 425 -7.36 14.24 -18.12
CA ILE A 425 -6.52 15.18 -18.87
C ILE A 425 -5.17 15.35 -18.19
N LEU A 426 -5.15 15.52 -16.87
CA LEU A 426 -3.91 15.63 -16.09
C LEU A 426 -3.07 14.36 -16.21
N SER A 427 -3.67 13.17 -16.16
CA SER A 427 -2.96 11.90 -16.30
C SER A 427 -2.37 11.74 -17.70
N VAL A 428 -3.10 12.12 -18.73
CA VAL A 428 -2.60 12.14 -20.13
C VAL A 428 -1.44 13.13 -20.25
N SER A 429 -1.55 14.33 -19.64
CA SER A 429 -0.50 15.34 -19.65
C SER A 429 0.77 14.85 -18.91
N VAL A 430 0.60 14.18 -17.76
CA VAL A 430 1.72 13.56 -17.00
C VAL A 430 2.38 12.48 -17.84
N SER A 431 1.59 11.63 -18.50
CA SER A 431 2.10 10.50 -19.29
C SER A 431 2.77 10.97 -20.59
N SER A 432 2.29 12.06 -21.20
CA SER A 432 2.89 12.63 -22.43
C SER A 432 4.33 13.16 -22.21
N VAL A 433 4.73 13.40 -20.96
CA VAL A 433 6.11 13.74 -20.61
C VAL A 433 7.10 12.68 -21.09
N THR A 434 6.69 11.42 -21.23
CA THR A 434 7.54 10.35 -21.81
C THR A 434 8.07 10.70 -23.21
N LEU A 435 7.31 11.44 -24.01
CA LEU A 435 7.71 11.91 -25.34
C LEU A 435 8.85 12.94 -25.29
N LEU A 436 8.98 13.63 -24.15
CA LEU A 436 10.01 14.66 -23.95
C LEU A 436 11.33 14.09 -23.44
N TYR A 437 11.44 12.79 -23.16
CA TYR A 437 12.67 12.19 -22.62
C TYR A 437 13.85 12.18 -23.60
N GLN A 438 13.58 12.29 -24.90
CA GLN A 438 14.60 12.44 -25.94
C GLN A 438 15.11 13.90 -26.06
N TRP A 439 14.46 14.85 -25.40
CA TRP A 439 14.74 16.28 -25.49
C TRP A 439 15.62 16.76 -24.32
N PRO A 440 16.36 17.85 -24.50
CA PRO A 440 17.23 18.41 -23.47
C PRO A 440 16.48 18.74 -22.16
N ASN A 441 17.17 18.65 -21.02
CA ASN A 441 16.64 18.91 -19.69
C ASN A 441 15.95 20.28 -19.54
N ILE A 442 16.39 21.29 -20.33
CA ILE A 442 15.83 22.64 -20.34
C ILE A 442 14.35 22.64 -20.75
N LEU A 443 13.95 21.85 -21.76
CA LEU A 443 12.55 21.78 -22.20
C LEU A 443 11.65 21.07 -21.20
N ARG A 444 12.20 20.10 -20.47
CA ARG A 444 11.51 19.47 -19.33
C ARG A 444 11.27 20.45 -18.18
N ALA A 445 12.28 21.29 -17.88
CA ALA A 445 12.17 22.35 -16.87
C ALA A 445 11.11 23.40 -17.28
N ILE A 446 11.05 23.77 -18.56
CA ILE A 446 10.01 24.67 -19.09
C ILE A 446 8.62 24.06 -18.92
N ALA A 447 8.44 22.76 -19.18
CA ALA A 447 7.16 22.07 -18.96
C ALA A 447 6.72 22.12 -17.48
N ILE A 448 7.65 21.92 -16.54
CA ILE A 448 7.38 22.05 -15.10
C ILE A 448 6.94 23.48 -14.76
N ILE A 449 7.66 24.47 -15.25
CA ILE A 449 7.35 25.89 -15.00
C ILE A 449 5.98 26.24 -15.58
N LEU A 450 5.65 25.80 -16.80
CA LEU A 450 4.33 26.02 -17.42
C LEU A 450 3.20 25.42 -16.57
N VAL A 451 3.35 24.19 -16.08
CA VAL A 451 2.35 23.56 -15.21
C VAL A 451 2.18 24.33 -13.89
N LEU A 452 3.28 24.77 -13.28
CA LEU A 452 3.25 25.59 -12.08
C LEU A 452 2.57 26.96 -12.32
N VAL A 453 2.85 27.60 -13.45
CA VAL A 453 2.22 28.88 -13.84
C VAL A 453 0.73 28.71 -14.10
N ILE A 454 0.31 27.64 -14.77
CA ILE A 454 -1.12 27.32 -14.96
C ILE A 454 -1.79 27.07 -13.62
N PHE A 455 -1.13 26.37 -12.69
CA PHE A 455 -1.63 26.13 -11.34
C PHE A 455 -1.84 27.44 -10.54
N ILE A 456 -0.87 28.32 -10.56
CA ILE A 456 -0.93 29.62 -9.87
C ILE A 456 -2.03 30.51 -10.45
N ASN A 457 -2.10 30.61 -11.78
CA ASN A 457 -3.10 31.44 -12.47
C ASN A 457 -4.52 30.85 -12.32
N TYR A 458 -4.67 29.53 -12.30
CA TYR A 458 -5.97 28.90 -12.08
C TYR A 458 -6.56 29.24 -10.70
N ASN A 459 -5.76 29.24 -9.65
CA ASN A 459 -6.21 29.64 -8.30
C ASN A 459 -6.62 31.12 -8.27
N LYS A 460 -5.95 31.97 -9.04
CA LYS A 460 -6.29 33.40 -9.21
C LYS A 460 -7.59 33.58 -10.00
N ILE A 461 -7.80 32.82 -11.06
CA ILE A 461 -9.01 32.81 -11.87
C ILE A 461 -10.22 32.30 -11.06
N LYS A 462 -10.05 31.25 -10.25
CA LYS A 462 -11.09 30.72 -9.38
C LYS A 462 -11.50 31.72 -8.28
N SER A 463 -10.55 32.42 -7.68
CA SER A 463 -10.86 33.46 -6.69
C SER A 463 -11.64 34.65 -7.30
N LEU A 464 -11.35 35.02 -8.54
CA LEU A 464 -12.10 36.04 -9.30
C LEU A 464 -13.50 35.56 -9.68
N TRP A 465 -13.66 34.26 -9.98
CA TRP A 465 -14.96 33.68 -10.33
C TRP A 465 -15.88 33.53 -9.12
N THR A 466 -15.34 33.21 -7.94
CA THR A 466 -16.11 33.15 -6.69
C THR A 466 -16.53 34.53 -6.21
N LEU A 467 -15.71 35.57 -6.41
CA LEU A 467 -16.07 36.96 -6.13
C LEU A 467 -17.18 37.49 -7.04
N LYS A 468 -17.23 37.03 -8.32
CA LYS A 468 -18.26 37.42 -9.28
C LYS A 468 -19.62 36.71 -9.07
N LYS A 469 -19.68 35.64 -8.30
CA LYS A 469 -20.90 34.90 -7.97
C LYS A 469 -21.58 35.35 -6.69
N ASN A 470 -20.91 36.22 -5.90
CA ASN A 470 -21.41 36.77 -4.65
C ASN A 470 -21.83 38.25 -4.80
N HIS A 471 -21.87 38.77 -6.04
CA HIS A 471 -22.51 39.99 -6.47
C HIS A 471 -23.62 39.65 -7.48
#